data_efcf0586e69468a11f832f9894d78cc9
#
_entry.id   efcf0586e69468a11f832f9894d78cc9
#
_cell.length_a   1.000
_cell.length_b   1.000
_cell.length_c   1.000
_cell.angle_alpha   90.00
_cell.angle_beta   90.00
_cell.angle_gamma   90.00
#
_symmetry.space_group_name_H-M   'P 1'
#
loop_
_entity.id
_entity.type
_entity.pdbx_description
1 polymer ?
#
loop_
_entity_poly.entity_id
_entity_poly.type
_entity_poly.pdbx_seq_one_letter_code
_entity_poly.pdbx_strand_id
1 'polypeptide(L)'
;MPDSLTLEIADFVHLVHTGIYSEETGRPQPLRFTIQVRMKPFDRYDADTPLDASKNYMDLKFAASEALPEGVHFKLIEAVAEHVCDTLFVQDERVEAVTVKIVKLALSVEQELIGITLHRERR
;
A
#
# COMPACT_ATOMS: atom_id res chain seq x y z
N MET A 1 -14.41 12.84 -18.65
CA MET A 1 -13.56 12.31 -17.55
C MET A 1 -12.10 12.46 -17.92
N PRO A 2 -11.25 12.94 -17.04
CA PRO A 2 -9.82 13.01 -17.34
C PRO A 2 -9.24 11.60 -17.44
N ASP A 3 -8.22 11.47 -18.25
CA ASP A 3 -7.48 10.23 -18.33
C ASP A 3 -6.73 10.00 -17.01
N SER A 4 -6.51 8.75 -16.67
CA SER A 4 -5.74 8.39 -15.48
C SER A 4 -4.93 7.13 -15.72
N LEU A 5 -3.80 7.03 -15.04
CA LEU A 5 -2.98 5.83 -14.98
C LEU A 5 -3.01 5.33 -13.55
N THR A 6 -3.35 4.07 -13.36
CA THR A 6 -3.30 3.44 -12.05
C THR A 6 -2.29 2.30 -12.08
N LEU A 7 -1.29 2.39 -11.20
CA LEU A 7 -0.39 1.28 -10.94
C LEU A 7 -0.93 0.47 -9.77
N GLU A 8 -0.73 -0.83 -9.81
CA GLU A 8 -1.22 -1.68 -8.73
C GLU A 8 -0.24 -2.79 -8.42
N ILE A 9 -0.10 -3.08 -7.12
CA ILE A 9 0.40 -4.37 -6.66
C ILE A 9 -0.75 -5.03 -5.87
N ALA A 10 -1.06 -6.27 -6.21
CA ALA A 10 -2.18 -6.99 -5.60
C ALA A 10 -1.68 -8.20 -4.82
N ASP A 11 -2.32 -8.45 -3.68
CA ASP A 11 -2.13 -9.66 -2.89
C ASP A 11 -0.69 -9.89 -2.42
N PHE A 12 0.01 -8.80 -2.09
CA PHE A 12 1.35 -8.87 -1.52
C PHE A 12 1.27 -9.15 -0.02
N VAL A 13 1.83 -10.26 0.43
CA VAL A 13 1.82 -10.63 1.85
C VAL A 13 3.13 -10.22 2.51
N HIS A 14 3.02 -9.55 3.66
CA HIS A 14 4.17 -9.15 4.46
C HIS A 14 3.84 -9.26 5.94
N LEU A 15 4.82 -9.63 6.76
CA LEU A 15 4.66 -9.74 8.20
C LEU A 15 4.88 -8.36 8.84
N VAL A 16 3.91 -7.89 9.61
CA VAL A 16 3.94 -6.56 10.24
C VAL A 16 3.54 -6.68 11.70
N HIS A 17 4.25 -5.99 12.58
CA HIS A 17 3.89 -5.91 14.00
C HIS A 17 2.70 -4.98 14.16
N THR A 18 1.51 -5.55 14.35
CA THR A 18 0.26 -4.80 14.46
C THR A 18 -0.76 -5.58 15.29
N GLY A 19 -1.72 -4.85 15.86
CA GLY A 19 -2.83 -5.42 16.57
C GLY A 19 -3.06 -4.75 17.92
N ILE A 20 -4.33 -4.73 18.38
CA ILE A 20 -4.71 -4.11 19.66
C ILE A 20 -4.74 -5.12 20.82
N TYR A 21 -4.73 -6.42 20.51
CA TYR A 21 -4.81 -7.46 21.51
C TYR A 21 -3.43 -7.85 22.03
N SER A 22 -3.36 -8.22 23.32
CA SER A 22 -2.07 -8.57 23.95
C SER A 22 -1.38 -9.77 23.29
N GLU A 23 -2.13 -10.73 22.79
CA GLU A 23 -1.59 -11.89 22.10
C GLU A 23 -0.96 -11.54 20.76
N GLU A 24 -1.25 -10.35 20.20
CA GLU A 24 -0.64 -9.87 18.96
C GLU A 24 0.68 -9.13 19.20
N THR A 25 0.93 -8.71 20.44
CA THR A 25 2.14 -7.96 20.79
C THR A 25 3.37 -8.85 20.76
N GLY A 26 4.43 -8.38 20.08
CA GLY A 26 5.68 -9.12 19.97
C GLY A 26 5.69 -10.16 18.87
N ARG A 27 4.60 -10.33 18.13
CA ARG A 27 4.50 -11.27 17.02
C ARG A 27 4.10 -10.53 15.76
N PRO A 28 4.86 -10.68 14.66
CA PRO A 28 4.42 -10.10 13.40
C PRO A 28 3.18 -10.84 12.87
N GLN A 29 2.28 -10.07 12.28
CA GLN A 29 1.03 -10.59 11.72
C GLN A 29 1.12 -10.60 10.20
N PRO A 30 0.66 -11.66 9.52
CA PRO A 30 0.61 -11.67 8.06
C PRO A 30 -0.51 -10.73 7.58
N LEU A 31 -0.11 -9.73 6.83
CA LEU A 31 -1.02 -8.78 6.19
C LEU A 31 -0.92 -8.95 4.69
N ARG A 32 -2.06 -8.92 4.00
CA ARG A 32 -2.10 -8.94 2.54
C ARG A 32 -2.47 -7.56 2.05
N PHE A 33 -1.58 -6.98 1.25
CA PHE A 33 -1.72 -5.62 0.72
C PHE A 33 -2.14 -5.65 -0.73
N THR A 34 -3.09 -4.80 -1.07
CA THR A 34 -3.34 -4.40 -2.45
C THR A 34 -3.26 -2.87 -2.48
N ILE A 35 -2.33 -2.35 -3.28
CA ILE A 35 -1.99 -0.93 -3.30
C ILE A 35 -2.18 -0.41 -4.71
N GLN A 36 -2.92 0.70 -4.84
CA GLN A 36 -3.13 1.39 -6.11
C GLN A 36 -2.63 2.82 -5.99
N VAL A 37 -1.92 3.27 -7.00
CA VAL A 37 -1.42 4.63 -7.13
C VAL A 37 -1.99 5.23 -8.40
N ARG A 38 -2.68 6.37 -8.29
CA ARG A 38 -3.21 7.09 -9.45
C ARG A 38 -2.30 8.25 -9.81
N MET A 39 -2.01 8.37 -11.11
CA MET A 39 -1.19 9.41 -11.69
C MET A 39 -1.83 9.93 -12.97
N LYS A 40 -1.40 11.12 -13.39
CA LYS A 40 -1.73 11.60 -14.73
C LYS A 40 -0.88 10.83 -15.74
N PRO A 41 -1.48 10.21 -16.77
CA PRO A 41 -0.70 9.51 -17.78
C PRO A 41 -0.01 10.51 -18.73
N PHE A 42 1.00 10.03 -19.46
CA PHE A 42 1.49 10.73 -20.65
C PHE A 42 0.39 10.69 -21.71
N ASP A 43 0.51 11.60 -22.69
CA ASP A 43 -0.47 11.67 -23.78
C ASP A 43 -0.51 10.37 -24.59
N ARG A 44 0.63 9.67 -24.66
CA ARG A 44 0.75 8.43 -25.43
C ARG A 44 1.90 7.57 -24.90
N TYR A 45 1.71 6.25 -24.96
CA TYR A 45 2.75 5.26 -24.66
C TYR A 45 3.02 4.45 -25.92
N ASP A 46 4.30 4.34 -26.27
CA ASP A 46 4.80 3.57 -27.41
C ASP A 46 5.72 2.46 -26.93
N ALA A 47 6.18 1.62 -27.85
CA ALA A 47 6.99 0.45 -27.49
C ALA A 47 8.31 0.81 -26.80
N ASP A 48 8.87 1.99 -27.08
CA ASP A 48 10.14 2.44 -26.51
C ASP A 48 10.01 3.57 -25.48
N THR A 49 8.79 3.82 -25.00
CA THR A 49 8.56 4.81 -23.95
C THR A 49 9.32 4.38 -22.68
N PRO A 50 10.14 5.26 -22.09
CA PRO A 50 10.94 4.88 -20.92
C PRO A 50 10.11 4.83 -19.62
N LEU A 51 10.67 4.17 -18.60
CA LEU A 51 10.00 3.96 -17.32
C LEU A 51 9.60 5.26 -16.63
N ASP A 52 10.38 6.33 -16.76
CA ASP A 52 10.07 7.60 -16.10
C ASP A 52 8.84 8.32 -16.68
N ALA A 53 8.28 7.84 -17.80
CA ALA A 53 6.96 8.24 -18.26
C ALA A 53 5.83 7.59 -17.42
N SER A 54 6.19 6.66 -16.58
CA SER A 54 5.29 5.99 -15.61
C SER A 54 5.98 6.02 -14.25
N LYS A 55 5.88 4.94 -13.50
CA LYS A 55 6.48 4.80 -12.19
C LYS A 55 6.91 3.35 -12.00
N ASN A 56 8.00 3.14 -11.28
CA ASN A 56 8.41 1.78 -10.92
C ASN A 56 7.42 1.22 -9.90
N TYR A 57 6.64 0.22 -10.30
CA TYR A 57 5.65 -0.40 -9.41
C TYR A 57 6.30 -1.10 -8.21
N MET A 58 7.62 -1.38 -8.24
CA MET A 58 8.33 -1.90 -7.06
C MET A 58 8.35 -0.92 -5.91
N ASP A 59 8.14 0.38 -6.17
CA ASP A 59 7.98 1.39 -5.13
C ASP A 59 6.78 1.11 -4.23
N LEU A 60 5.72 0.52 -4.80
CA LEU A 60 4.52 0.15 -4.04
C LEU A 60 4.84 -0.97 -3.05
N LYS A 61 5.60 -1.96 -3.50
CA LYS A 61 6.05 -3.06 -2.65
C LYS A 61 6.98 -2.57 -1.54
N PHE A 62 7.90 -1.68 -1.88
CA PHE A 62 8.83 -1.07 -0.92
C PHE A 62 8.07 -0.32 0.18
N ALA A 63 7.04 0.43 -0.17
CA ALA A 63 6.25 1.21 0.79
C ALA A 63 5.56 0.33 1.83
N ALA A 64 5.18 -0.89 1.46
CA ALA A 64 4.51 -1.85 2.34
C ALA A 64 5.47 -2.83 3.02
N SER A 65 6.77 -2.70 2.81
CA SER A 65 7.76 -3.62 3.37
C SER A 65 8.95 -2.86 3.97
N GLU A 66 9.99 -2.62 3.19
CA GLU A 66 11.23 -2.03 3.69
C GLU A 66 11.07 -0.62 4.24
N ALA A 67 10.08 0.14 3.75
CA ALA A 67 9.82 1.50 4.24
C ALA A 67 9.07 1.53 5.57
N LEU A 68 8.50 0.41 6.01
CA LEU A 68 7.86 0.35 7.33
C LEU A 68 8.95 0.42 8.42
N PRO A 69 8.75 1.24 9.46
CA PRO A 69 9.78 1.41 10.48
C PRO A 69 9.97 0.14 11.30
N GLU A 70 11.23 -0.23 11.51
CA GLU A 70 11.57 -1.38 12.36
C GLU A 70 11.27 -1.08 13.82
N GLY A 71 10.89 -2.12 14.57
CA GLY A 71 10.67 -2.02 16.00
C GLY A 71 9.40 -1.27 16.40
N VAL A 72 8.59 -0.84 15.43
CA VAL A 72 7.34 -0.15 15.71
C VAL A 72 6.19 -1.15 15.66
N HIS A 73 5.38 -1.15 16.71
CA HIS A 73 4.14 -1.91 16.72
C HIS A 73 2.97 -0.97 16.41
N PHE A 74 2.29 -1.24 15.31
CA PHE A 74 1.11 -0.47 14.92
C PHE A 74 -0.14 -1.05 15.59
N LYS A 75 -0.84 -0.29 16.40
CA LYS A 75 -2.07 -0.80 17.04
C LYS A 75 -3.14 -1.12 16.00
N LEU A 76 -3.26 -0.28 14.97
CA LEU A 76 -4.29 -0.43 13.94
C LEU A 76 -3.64 -0.60 12.57
N ILE A 77 -4.22 -1.46 11.75
CA ILE A 77 -3.78 -1.59 10.35
C ILE A 77 -4.05 -0.32 9.54
N GLU A 78 -4.99 0.52 9.99
CA GLU A 78 -5.20 1.85 9.40
C GLU A 78 -3.93 2.71 9.47
N ALA A 79 -3.17 2.60 10.56
CA ALA A 79 -1.91 3.33 10.69
C ALA A 79 -0.84 2.76 9.75
N VAL A 80 -0.84 1.46 9.50
CA VAL A 80 0.03 0.86 8.49
C VAL A 80 -0.32 1.41 7.11
N ALA A 81 -1.61 1.45 6.78
CA ALA A 81 -2.08 1.98 5.50
C ALA A 81 -1.71 3.46 5.34
N GLU A 82 -1.84 4.26 6.41
CA GLU A 82 -1.47 5.68 6.39
C GLU A 82 0.03 5.83 6.10
N HIS A 83 0.86 5.01 6.72
CA HIS A 83 2.31 5.06 6.49
C HIS A 83 2.65 4.72 5.03
N VAL A 84 1.96 3.74 4.45
CA VAL A 84 2.13 3.40 3.02
C VAL A 84 1.74 4.59 2.14
N CYS A 85 0.60 5.23 2.42
CA CYS A 85 0.16 6.41 1.66
C CYS A 85 1.21 7.53 1.75
N ASP A 86 1.65 7.87 2.96
CA ASP A 86 2.63 8.93 3.18
C ASP A 86 3.93 8.65 2.42
N THR A 87 4.42 7.42 2.49
CA THR A 87 5.65 7.02 1.80
C THR A 87 5.53 7.24 0.30
N LEU A 88 4.42 6.81 -0.29
CA LEU A 88 4.23 6.93 -1.74
C LEU A 88 4.06 8.39 -2.18
N PHE A 89 3.40 9.22 -1.37
CA PHE A 89 3.27 10.64 -1.68
C PHE A 89 4.61 11.37 -1.58
N VAL A 90 5.44 11.03 -0.61
CA VAL A 90 6.76 11.65 -0.43
C VAL A 90 7.73 11.23 -1.54
N GLN A 91 7.67 9.97 -1.96
CA GLN A 91 8.59 9.44 -2.97
C GLN A 91 8.42 10.09 -4.34
N ASP A 92 7.20 10.47 -4.71
CA ASP A 92 6.91 10.93 -6.07
C ASP A 92 5.78 11.95 -6.05
N GLU A 93 6.11 13.20 -6.35
CA GLU A 93 5.13 14.29 -6.35
C GLU A 93 4.06 14.15 -7.42
N ARG A 94 4.27 13.28 -8.43
CA ARG A 94 3.28 13.02 -9.49
C ARG A 94 2.13 12.15 -9.02
N VAL A 95 2.27 11.48 -7.87
CA VAL A 95 1.20 10.65 -7.30
C VAL A 95 0.06 11.54 -6.85
N GLU A 96 -1.13 11.33 -7.41
CA GLU A 96 -2.32 12.11 -7.11
C GLU A 96 -3.16 11.49 -6.02
N ALA A 97 -3.23 10.16 -5.97
CA ALA A 97 -4.01 9.44 -4.98
C ALA A 97 -3.41 8.07 -4.72
N VAL A 98 -3.61 7.57 -3.51
CA VAL A 98 -3.18 6.24 -3.10
C VAL A 98 -4.35 5.53 -2.43
N THR A 99 -4.58 4.28 -2.82
CA THR A 99 -5.56 3.40 -2.18
C THR A 99 -4.82 2.18 -1.64
N VAL A 100 -4.99 1.91 -0.35
CA VAL A 100 -4.34 0.77 0.31
C VAL A 100 -5.41 -0.11 0.93
N LYS A 101 -5.49 -1.35 0.46
CA LYS A 101 -6.33 -2.38 1.05
C LYS A 101 -5.45 -3.33 1.84
N ILE A 102 -5.78 -3.57 3.11
CA ILE A 102 -5.05 -4.49 3.98
C ILE A 102 -6.02 -5.51 4.53
N VAL A 103 -5.66 -6.79 4.39
CA VAL A 103 -6.41 -7.91 4.97
C VAL A 103 -5.55 -8.56 6.05
N LYS A 104 -6.12 -8.75 7.24
CA LYS A 104 -5.48 -9.44 8.36
C LYS A 104 -5.73 -10.94 8.21
N LEU A 105 -4.74 -11.67 7.73
CA LEU A 105 -4.91 -13.08 7.40
C LEU A 105 -5.06 -13.98 8.62
N ALA A 106 -4.52 -13.57 9.77
CA ALA A 106 -4.55 -14.38 10.99
C ALA A 106 -5.88 -14.32 11.74
N LEU A 107 -6.81 -13.43 11.36
CA LEU A 107 -8.08 -13.25 12.07
C LEU A 107 -9.25 -13.98 11.44
N SER A 108 -9.09 -14.57 10.28
CA SER A 108 -10.18 -15.29 9.63
C SER A 108 -10.51 -16.56 10.41
N VAL A 109 -11.76 -16.71 10.81
CA VAL A 109 -12.25 -17.88 11.54
C VAL A 109 -13.07 -18.77 10.63
N GLU A 110 -13.85 -18.19 9.72
CA GLU A 110 -14.79 -18.91 8.85
C GLU A 110 -14.53 -18.57 7.37
N GLN A 111 -13.26 -18.37 7.00
CA GLN A 111 -12.84 -18.03 5.63
C GLN A 111 -13.24 -16.61 5.18
N GLU A 112 -13.86 -15.83 6.05
CA GLU A 112 -14.13 -14.42 5.76
C GLU A 112 -12.80 -13.64 5.74
N LEU A 113 -12.74 -12.60 4.90
CA LEU A 113 -11.57 -11.71 4.83
C LEU A 113 -11.86 -10.45 5.63
N ILE A 114 -11.03 -10.18 6.63
CA ILE A 114 -11.19 -9.04 7.54
C ILE A 114 -10.09 -8.04 7.24
N GLY A 115 -10.47 -6.81 6.98
CA GLY A 115 -9.48 -5.78 6.67
C GLY A 115 -10.10 -4.41 6.47
N ILE A 116 -9.29 -3.51 5.93
CA ILE A 116 -9.71 -2.13 5.64
C ILE A 116 -9.23 -1.71 4.26
N THR A 117 -9.84 -0.65 3.75
CA THR A 117 -9.36 0.06 2.58
C THR A 117 -9.29 1.54 2.93
N LEU A 118 -8.11 2.13 2.80
CA LEU A 118 -7.88 3.55 3.00
C LEU A 118 -7.56 4.19 1.65
N HIS A 119 -8.28 5.26 1.33
CA HIS A 119 -8.02 6.06 0.13
C HIS A 119 -7.65 7.47 0.54
N ARG A 120 -6.55 7.98 -0.02
CA ARG A 120 -6.09 9.35 0.23
C ARG A 120 -5.83 10.07 -1.10
N GLU A 121 -6.38 11.28 -1.22
CA GLU A 121 -6.00 12.19 -2.30
C GLU A 121 -4.83 13.05 -1.82
N ARG A 122 -3.95 13.47 -2.74
CA ARG A 122 -2.87 14.40 -2.39
C ARG A 122 -3.45 15.73 -1.93
N ARG A 123 -2.92 16.22 -0.84
CA ARG A 123 -3.35 17.48 -0.25
C ARG A 123 -2.38 18.60 -0.56
#